data_f84634030cb9fb7f12fa6e77fc5c32c5
#
_entry.id   f84634030cb9fb7f12fa6e77fc5c32c5
#
_cell.length_a   1.000
_cell.length_b   1.000
_cell.length_c   1.000
_cell.angle_alpha   90.00
_cell.angle_beta   90.00
_cell.angle_gamma   90.00
#
_symmetry.space_group_name_H-M   'P 1'
#
loop_
_entity.id
_entity.type
_entity.pdbx_description
1 polymer ?
#
loop_
_entity_poly.entity_id
_entity_poly.type
_entity_poly.pdbx_seq_one_letter_code
_entity_poly.pdbx_strand_id
1 'polypeptide(L)'
;VKSVLSERKTLHPQDIERRELPSADGQAVRALAREICTTLAAQPGGVGRALTNPALAGHIDRWSTELPGTVREAMRAPATSAGATIVSSLPLSDDELGPTPHSWREAVRWSELDIVMLLLARCAGEPFGWQGQQDGRLVNNILPTPGHEDEQSGASSKALLSPHTEDAFHPQRANLLMLGCLRNPDLVGTTVSSVRRVVLSADEHRLLRTPTLPILPDVSYGTGHERHTAPPLPTIWSETLDGTADLTLRYDPAYTPLDDAGPEFRAAYAHLTAELERVCVTAALHPGELLLVDNDVAVHGRVPFTARYDGTDRWLKRVNIRLPERRRRAAEADENGYGQRIVAPFAGGARPAESARADAVAGAGWDRDDRGSVEHS
;
A
#
# COMPACT_ATOMS: atom_id res chain seq x y z
N VAL A 1 -16.41 25.01 -9.43
CA VAL A 1 -15.91 23.63 -9.23
C VAL A 1 -16.80 22.82 -8.26
N LYS A 2 -17.77 23.42 -7.57
CA LYS A 2 -18.66 22.74 -6.59
C LYS A 2 -19.91 22.06 -7.18
N SER A 3 -20.12 22.05 -8.48
CA SER A 3 -21.39 21.64 -9.09
C SER A 3 -21.36 20.33 -9.88
N VAL A 4 -20.21 19.67 -10.05
CA VAL A 4 -20.08 18.46 -10.88
C VAL A 4 -20.08 17.14 -10.08
N LEU A 5 -20.04 17.22 -8.74
CA LEU A 5 -19.99 16.03 -7.88
C LEU A 5 -21.36 15.41 -7.53
N SER A 6 -22.47 15.95 -8.07
CA SER A 6 -23.83 15.57 -7.61
C SER A 6 -24.49 14.44 -8.41
N GLU A 7 -23.90 13.98 -9.51
CA GLU A 7 -24.43 12.83 -10.26
C GLU A 7 -23.32 11.82 -10.59
N ARG A 8 -22.69 11.23 -9.57
CA ARG A 8 -21.91 10.02 -9.80
C ARG A 8 -22.88 8.91 -10.17
N LYS A 9 -22.95 8.54 -11.45
CA LYS A 9 -23.45 7.24 -11.86
C LYS A 9 -22.76 6.21 -11.00
N THR A 10 -23.49 5.62 -10.06
CA THR A 10 -23.06 4.44 -9.31
C THR A 10 -22.87 3.34 -10.36
N LEU A 11 -21.64 3.18 -10.84
CA LEU A 11 -21.32 2.01 -11.64
C LEU A 11 -21.61 0.79 -10.76
N HIS A 12 -22.31 -0.18 -11.30
CA HIS A 12 -22.82 -1.30 -10.54
C HIS A 12 -21.67 -2.06 -9.84
N PRO A 13 -21.90 -2.62 -8.63
CA PRO A 13 -20.96 -3.51 -7.94
C PRO A 13 -20.45 -4.69 -8.78
N GLN A 14 -21.07 -4.95 -9.93
CA GLN A 14 -20.75 -5.99 -10.90
C GLN A 14 -19.42 -5.77 -11.66
N ASP A 15 -18.78 -4.58 -11.53
CA ASP A 15 -17.55 -4.28 -12.28
C ASP A 15 -16.27 -4.78 -11.59
N ILE A 16 -16.31 -5.13 -10.30
CA ILE A 16 -15.19 -5.71 -9.57
C ILE A 16 -15.45 -7.19 -9.37
N GLU A 17 -14.50 -8.02 -9.77
CA GLU A 17 -14.56 -9.46 -9.53
C GLU A 17 -14.70 -9.75 -8.03
N ARG A 18 -15.57 -10.70 -7.69
CA ARG A 18 -15.70 -11.20 -6.32
C ARG A 18 -15.28 -12.66 -6.27
N ARG A 19 -14.41 -12.95 -5.32
CA ARG A 19 -13.97 -14.31 -4.98
C ARG A 19 -14.36 -14.59 -3.54
N GLU A 20 -14.77 -15.81 -3.26
CA GLU A 20 -15.16 -16.21 -1.91
C GLU A 20 -14.17 -17.24 -1.39
N LEU A 21 -13.67 -17.01 -0.17
CA LEU A 21 -12.96 -18.06 0.57
C LEU A 21 -13.98 -19.02 1.17
N PRO A 22 -13.86 -20.33 0.96
CA PRO A 22 -14.63 -21.30 1.73
C PRO A 22 -14.46 -21.03 3.23
N SER A 23 -15.54 -21.11 3.99
CA SER A 23 -15.52 -20.79 5.43
C SER A 23 -14.46 -21.60 6.20
N ALA A 24 -14.28 -22.87 5.84
CA ALA A 24 -13.25 -23.73 6.41
C ALA A 24 -11.82 -23.20 6.16
N ASP A 25 -11.58 -22.64 4.98
CA ASP A 25 -10.28 -22.11 4.60
C ASP A 25 -9.97 -20.81 5.35
N GLY A 26 -10.96 -19.90 5.49
CA GLY A 26 -10.85 -18.70 6.31
C GLY A 26 -10.53 -19.04 7.77
N GLN A 27 -11.18 -20.07 8.33
CA GLN A 27 -10.90 -20.57 9.67
C GLN A 27 -9.50 -21.18 9.77
N ALA A 28 -9.03 -21.93 8.74
CA ALA A 28 -7.69 -22.49 8.71
C ALA A 28 -6.62 -21.40 8.72
N VAL A 29 -6.78 -20.34 7.93
CA VAL A 29 -5.87 -19.18 7.96
C VAL A 29 -5.80 -18.55 9.36
N ARG A 30 -6.96 -18.38 10.03
CA ARG A 30 -7.01 -17.85 11.41
C ARG A 30 -6.34 -18.79 12.42
N ALA A 31 -6.54 -20.11 12.30
CA ALA A 31 -5.92 -21.10 13.18
C ALA A 31 -4.39 -21.09 13.05
N LEU A 32 -3.86 -21.05 11.83
CA LEU A 32 -2.42 -20.93 11.58
C LEU A 32 -1.85 -19.62 12.14
N ALA A 33 -2.56 -18.50 11.99
CA ALA A 33 -2.12 -17.23 12.55
C ALA A 33 -2.00 -17.29 14.08
N ARG A 34 -2.95 -17.93 14.78
CA ARG A 34 -2.91 -18.15 16.22
C ARG A 34 -1.74 -19.04 16.65
N GLU A 35 -1.46 -20.11 15.90
CA GLU A 35 -0.32 -20.99 16.14
C GLU A 35 1.00 -20.23 16.03
N ILE A 36 1.17 -19.41 14.99
CA ILE A 36 2.33 -18.55 14.81
C ILE A 36 2.46 -17.57 15.98
N CYS A 37 1.37 -16.89 16.37
CA CYS A 37 1.37 -15.99 17.53
C CYS A 37 1.84 -16.69 18.80
N THR A 38 1.30 -17.88 19.09
CA THR A 38 1.65 -18.66 20.27
C THR A 38 3.12 -19.06 20.25
N THR A 39 3.61 -19.51 19.10
CA THR A 39 5.02 -19.91 18.92
C THR A 39 5.97 -18.72 19.11
N LEU A 40 5.63 -17.56 18.58
CA LEU A 40 6.44 -16.37 18.72
C LEU A 40 6.39 -15.79 20.14
N ALA A 41 5.25 -15.87 20.82
CA ALA A 41 5.09 -15.41 22.19
C ALA A 41 5.99 -16.21 23.17
N ALA A 42 6.27 -17.47 22.87
CA ALA A 42 7.14 -18.33 23.67
C ALA A 42 8.66 -18.06 23.44
N GLN A 43 9.03 -17.24 22.45
CA GLN A 43 10.43 -16.93 22.16
C GLN A 43 10.96 -15.76 23.01
N PRO A 44 12.28 -15.72 23.33
CA PRO A 44 12.88 -14.56 23.99
C PRO A 44 12.67 -13.27 23.17
N GLY A 45 12.04 -12.27 23.79
CA GLY A 45 11.69 -11.00 23.14
C GLY A 45 10.24 -10.91 22.66
N GLY A 46 9.48 -12.00 22.70
CA GLY A 46 8.04 -12.04 22.40
C GLY A 46 7.69 -11.56 20.98
N VAL A 47 6.39 -11.43 20.73
CA VAL A 47 5.85 -11.03 19.44
C VAL A 47 6.18 -9.56 19.08
N GLY A 48 6.69 -8.78 20.01
CA GLY A 48 6.76 -7.30 19.93
C GLY A 48 7.88 -6.71 19.07
N ARG A 49 8.87 -7.47 18.60
CA ARG A 49 10.00 -6.95 17.80
C ARG A 49 10.08 -7.52 16.39
N ALA A 50 9.00 -7.97 15.86
CA ALA A 50 9.09 -8.96 14.81
C ALA A 50 8.97 -8.45 13.37
N LEU A 51 8.95 -7.14 13.11
CA LEU A 51 9.00 -6.62 11.74
C LEU A 51 10.28 -7.03 11.00
N THR A 52 11.35 -7.17 11.75
CA THR A 52 12.66 -7.62 11.28
C THR A 52 13.05 -8.98 11.88
N ASN A 53 12.10 -9.70 12.49
CA ASN A 53 12.39 -11.00 13.07
C ASN A 53 12.44 -12.08 11.97
N PRO A 54 13.63 -12.63 11.65
CA PRO A 54 13.74 -13.70 10.67
C PRO A 54 12.86 -14.91 10.97
N ALA A 55 12.54 -15.14 12.25
CA ALA A 55 11.66 -16.24 12.66
C ALA A 55 10.24 -16.05 12.14
N LEU A 56 9.68 -14.82 12.20
CA LEU A 56 8.35 -14.57 11.62
C LEU A 56 8.32 -14.85 10.12
N ALA A 57 9.29 -14.31 9.37
CA ALA A 57 9.37 -14.56 7.93
C ALA A 57 9.42 -16.06 7.63
N GLY A 58 10.24 -16.81 8.36
CA GLY A 58 10.33 -18.27 8.22
C GLY A 58 9.00 -18.98 8.54
N HIS A 59 8.26 -18.53 9.55
CA HIS A 59 6.93 -19.09 9.86
C HIS A 59 5.93 -18.77 8.74
N ILE A 60 5.88 -17.52 8.27
CA ILE A 60 4.99 -17.12 7.19
C ILE A 60 5.31 -17.88 5.91
N ASP A 61 6.58 -17.99 5.51
CA ASP A 61 6.99 -18.73 4.32
C ASP A 61 6.57 -20.21 4.41
N ARG A 62 6.85 -20.86 5.51
CA ARG A 62 6.48 -22.25 5.72
C ARG A 62 4.96 -22.45 5.67
N TRP A 63 4.23 -21.75 6.50
CA TRP A 63 2.79 -21.97 6.65
C TRP A 63 1.96 -21.47 5.47
N SER A 64 2.41 -20.47 4.74
CA SER A 64 1.71 -20.04 3.52
C SER A 64 1.72 -21.12 2.43
N THR A 65 2.73 -21.99 2.39
CA THR A 65 2.77 -23.13 1.44
C THR A 65 1.81 -24.26 1.82
N GLU A 66 1.45 -24.36 3.09
CA GLU A 66 0.53 -25.38 3.61
C GLU A 66 -0.95 -24.96 3.50
N LEU A 67 -1.22 -23.68 3.17
CA LEU A 67 -2.59 -23.21 2.96
C LEU A 67 -3.25 -23.89 1.77
N PRO A 68 -4.59 -24.13 1.83
CA PRO A 68 -5.34 -24.73 0.74
C PRO A 68 -5.11 -24.03 -0.60
N GLY A 69 -5.18 -24.79 -1.69
CA GLY A 69 -5.06 -24.23 -3.05
C GLY A 69 -6.10 -23.16 -3.38
N THR A 70 -7.29 -23.29 -2.81
CA THR A 70 -8.40 -22.34 -2.90
C THR A 70 -8.03 -20.96 -2.32
N VAL A 71 -7.25 -20.90 -1.23
CA VAL A 71 -6.73 -19.64 -0.69
C VAL A 71 -5.77 -18.98 -1.67
N ARG A 72 -4.82 -19.73 -2.24
CA ARG A 72 -3.88 -19.21 -3.25
C ARG A 72 -4.60 -18.71 -4.50
N GLU A 73 -5.62 -19.45 -4.95
CA GLU A 73 -6.42 -19.05 -6.10
C GLU A 73 -7.22 -17.76 -5.80
N ALA A 74 -7.80 -17.63 -4.62
CA ALA A 74 -8.51 -16.43 -4.21
C ALA A 74 -7.58 -15.20 -4.14
N MET A 75 -6.32 -15.40 -3.75
CA MET A 75 -5.33 -14.33 -3.59
C MET A 75 -4.55 -14.00 -4.88
N ARG A 76 -4.84 -14.66 -5.99
CA ARG A 76 -4.23 -14.36 -7.30
C ARG A 76 -4.47 -12.91 -7.71
N ALA A 77 -3.49 -12.31 -8.38
CA ALA A 77 -3.60 -10.95 -8.89
C ALA A 77 -4.87 -10.75 -9.75
N PRO A 78 -5.53 -9.58 -9.69
CA PRO A 78 -6.70 -9.27 -10.50
C PRO A 78 -6.35 -9.25 -12.00
N ALA A 79 -7.08 -10.05 -12.80
CA ALA A 79 -6.91 -10.09 -14.26
C ALA A 79 -8.03 -9.36 -15.03
N THR A 80 -8.99 -8.76 -14.32
CA THR A 80 -10.15 -8.09 -14.90
C THR A 80 -9.82 -6.71 -15.46
N SER A 81 -10.72 -6.17 -16.27
CA SER A 81 -10.59 -4.80 -16.78
C SER A 81 -10.62 -3.74 -15.68
N ALA A 82 -11.22 -4.05 -14.51
CA ALA A 82 -11.21 -3.15 -13.36
C ALA A 82 -9.86 -3.08 -12.65
N GLY A 83 -8.98 -4.08 -12.85
CA GLY A 83 -7.70 -4.17 -12.14
C GLY A 83 -7.87 -4.38 -10.62
N ALA A 84 -9.02 -4.90 -10.19
CA ALA A 84 -9.32 -5.13 -8.79
C ALA A 84 -10.21 -6.35 -8.56
N THR A 85 -10.07 -6.95 -7.38
CA THR A 85 -10.85 -8.11 -6.94
C THR A 85 -11.19 -7.96 -5.46
N ILE A 86 -12.42 -8.28 -5.06
CA ILE A 86 -12.84 -8.40 -3.66
C ILE A 86 -12.84 -9.88 -3.29
N VAL A 87 -12.11 -10.21 -2.21
CA VAL A 87 -12.12 -11.55 -1.60
C VAL A 87 -12.91 -11.48 -0.29
N SER A 88 -13.93 -12.29 -0.15
CA SER A 88 -14.84 -12.29 1.02
C SER A 88 -14.65 -13.53 1.90
N SER A 89 -15.36 -13.52 3.04
CA SER A 89 -15.47 -14.65 3.98
C SER A 89 -14.26 -14.92 4.86
N LEU A 90 -13.39 -13.90 5.10
CA LEU A 90 -12.44 -14.00 6.20
C LEU A 90 -13.21 -13.85 7.52
N PRO A 91 -13.17 -14.83 8.45
CA PRO A 91 -13.87 -14.74 9.72
C PRO A 91 -13.32 -13.59 10.58
N LEU A 92 -14.20 -12.66 10.96
CA LEU A 92 -13.86 -11.50 11.78
C LEU A 92 -15.05 -11.13 12.65
N SER A 93 -14.80 -10.90 13.94
CA SER A 93 -15.80 -10.40 14.89
C SER A 93 -15.39 -9.02 15.41
N ASP A 94 -16.32 -8.10 15.51
CA ASP A 94 -16.08 -6.75 16.06
C ASP A 94 -15.63 -6.81 17.52
N ASP A 95 -16.15 -7.78 18.30
CA ASP A 95 -15.76 -8.00 19.69
C ASP A 95 -14.28 -8.36 19.87
N GLU A 96 -13.66 -9.00 18.85
CA GLU A 96 -12.24 -9.35 18.86
C GLU A 96 -11.32 -8.15 18.58
N LEU A 97 -11.85 -7.11 17.93
CA LEU A 97 -11.06 -5.96 17.49
C LEU A 97 -10.76 -4.95 18.60
N GLY A 98 -11.69 -4.81 19.55
CA GLY A 98 -11.69 -3.67 20.46
C GLY A 98 -11.94 -2.35 19.71
N PRO A 99 -11.76 -1.18 20.35
CA PRO A 99 -11.97 0.11 19.70
C PRO A 99 -10.97 0.37 18.59
N THR A 100 -11.40 1.07 17.54
CA THR A 100 -10.50 1.63 16.54
C THR A 100 -9.54 2.61 17.22
N PRO A 101 -8.21 2.43 17.11
CA PRO A 101 -7.27 3.33 17.77
C PRO A 101 -7.27 4.72 17.10
N HIS A 102 -6.81 5.75 17.81
CA HIS A 102 -6.72 7.10 17.27
C HIS A 102 -5.53 7.29 16.31
N SER A 103 -4.58 6.37 16.33
CA SER A 103 -3.44 6.39 15.41
C SER A 103 -2.88 4.98 15.22
N TRP A 104 -2.14 4.77 14.14
CA TRP A 104 -1.47 3.51 13.89
C TRP A 104 -0.47 3.14 15.00
N ARG A 105 0.05 4.12 15.76
CA ARG A 105 1.00 3.90 16.88
C ARG A 105 0.35 3.22 18.07
N GLU A 106 -0.94 3.46 18.28
CA GLU A 106 -1.74 2.85 19.34
C GLU A 106 -2.24 1.47 18.95
N ALA A 107 -2.31 1.17 17.63
CA ALA A 107 -2.70 -0.14 17.15
C ALA A 107 -1.77 -1.20 17.74
N VAL A 108 -2.34 -2.28 18.26
CA VAL A 108 -1.59 -3.39 18.84
C VAL A 108 -0.57 -3.87 17.83
N ARG A 109 0.71 -3.90 18.22
CA ARG A 109 1.86 -4.11 17.31
C ARG A 109 1.83 -5.46 16.60
N TRP A 110 1.27 -6.47 17.25
CA TRP A 110 1.09 -7.81 16.68
C TRP A 110 -0.29 -8.30 17.07
N SER A 111 -1.20 -8.10 16.19
CA SER A 111 -2.47 -8.79 16.24
C SER A 111 -2.38 -10.08 15.43
N GLU A 112 -3.11 -11.10 15.79
CA GLU A 112 -3.35 -12.26 14.96
C GLU A 112 -3.70 -11.86 13.53
N LEU A 113 -4.44 -10.75 13.37
CA LEU A 113 -4.86 -10.23 12.07
C LEU A 113 -3.69 -9.71 11.20
N ASP A 114 -2.60 -9.19 11.79
CA ASP A 114 -1.41 -8.85 11.00
C ASP A 114 -0.77 -10.11 10.40
N ILE A 115 -0.74 -11.20 11.16
CA ILE A 115 -0.24 -12.49 10.66
C ILE A 115 -1.18 -13.07 9.61
N VAL A 116 -2.50 -12.99 9.81
CA VAL A 116 -3.49 -13.36 8.77
C VAL A 116 -3.21 -12.61 7.47
N MET A 117 -3.04 -11.28 7.54
CA MET A 117 -2.74 -10.46 6.37
C MET A 117 -1.43 -10.90 5.69
N LEU A 118 -0.39 -11.21 6.47
CA LEU A 118 0.90 -11.67 5.91
C LEU A 118 0.80 -13.06 5.27
N LEU A 119 0.07 -14.00 5.86
CA LEU A 119 -0.17 -15.33 5.28
C LEU A 119 -0.89 -15.21 3.93
N LEU A 120 -1.94 -14.41 3.86
CA LEU A 120 -2.71 -14.18 2.63
C LEU A 120 -1.86 -13.45 1.58
N ALA A 121 -1.15 -12.39 1.98
CA ALA A 121 -0.27 -11.65 1.08
C ALA A 121 0.86 -12.54 0.52
N ARG A 122 1.40 -13.47 1.34
CA ARG A 122 2.44 -14.40 0.90
C ARG A 122 1.92 -15.42 -0.10
N CYS A 123 0.64 -15.77 -0.06
CA CYS A 123 -0.01 -16.56 -1.12
C CYS A 123 -0.07 -15.85 -2.46
N ALA A 124 -0.13 -14.52 -2.46
CA ALA A 124 -0.13 -13.70 -3.67
C ALA A 124 1.27 -13.40 -4.20
N GLY A 125 2.25 -13.17 -3.31
CA GLY A 125 3.59 -12.77 -3.70
C GLY A 125 4.52 -12.52 -2.51
N GLU A 126 5.35 -11.49 -2.60
CA GLU A 126 6.32 -11.10 -1.56
C GLU A 126 5.86 -9.85 -0.82
N PRO A 127 5.31 -9.99 0.42
CA PRO A 127 4.98 -8.84 1.26
C PRO A 127 6.22 -8.02 1.59
N PHE A 128 6.07 -6.69 1.57
CA PHE A 128 7.14 -5.78 1.96
C PHE A 128 6.59 -4.51 2.59
N GLY A 129 7.47 -3.72 3.19
CA GLY A 129 7.17 -2.41 3.78
C GLY A 129 8.26 -1.39 3.47
N TRP A 130 8.08 -0.18 3.98
CA TRP A 130 9.02 0.91 3.85
C TRP A 130 9.57 1.32 5.21
N GLN A 131 10.88 1.49 5.33
CA GLN A 131 11.52 1.89 6.59
C GLN A 131 10.95 3.21 7.13
N GLY A 132 10.63 4.15 6.26
CA GLY A 132 10.07 5.46 6.61
C GLY A 132 8.57 5.46 6.89
N GLN A 133 7.84 4.36 6.62
CA GLN A 133 6.39 4.30 6.78
C GLN A 133 5.99 3.38 7.92
N GLN A 134 5.27 3.92 8.91
CA GLN A 134 4.81 3.20 10.11
C GLN A 134 5.91 2.34 10.76
N ASP A 135 7.12 2.90 10.94
CA ASP A 135 8.29 2.23 11.54
C ASP A 135 8.71 0.93 10.82
N GLY A 136 8.55 0.86 9.50
CA GLY A 136 8.94 -0.31 8.69
C GLY A 136 8.00 -1.49 8.75
N ARG A 137 6.75 -1.31 9.21
CA ARG A 137 5.77 -2.40 9.27
C ARG A 137 5.43 -2.93 7.89
N LEU A 138 5.29 -4.25 7.80
CA LEU A 138 4.80 -4.92 6.59
C LEU A 138 3.29 -4.81 6.45
N VAL A 139 2.57 -4.70 7.57
CA VAL A 139 1.13 -4.49 7.64
C VAL A 139 0.87 -3.12 8.23
N ASN A 140 0.38 -2.20 7.41
CA ASN A 140 0.06 -0.84 7.82
C ASN A 140 -1.39 -0.74 8.29
N ASN A 141 -1.65 0.11 9.29
CA ASN A 141 -3.00 0.43 9.72
C ASN A 141 -3.48 1.69 9.01
N ILE A 142 -4.62 1.60 8.36
CA ILE A 142 -5.26 2.70 7.63
C ILE A 142 -6.52 3.08 8.39
N LEU A 143 -6.45 4.21 9.10
CA LEU A 143 -7.52 4.70 9.97
C LEU A 143 -7.43 6.23 10.08
N PRO A 144 -8.55 6.93 10.31
CA PRO A 144 -8.53 8.37 10.47
C PRO A 144 -7.76 8.75 11.73
N THR A 145 -6.86 9.72 11.60
CA THR A 145 -6.02 10.19 12.70
C THR A 145 -6.34 11.67 12.97
N PRO A 146 -6.62 12.08 14.22
CA PRO A 146 -6.86 13.48 14.54
C PRO A 146 -5.73 14.40 14.09
N GLY A 147 -6.08 15.52 13.44
CA GLY A 147 -5.13 16.50 12.92
C GLY A 147 -4.62 16.21 11.51
N HIS A 148 -5.00 15.08 10.90
CA HIS A 148 -4.61 14.67 9.54
C HIS A 148 -5.79 14.63 8.56
N GLU A 149 -6.94 15.22 8.93
CA GLU A 149 -8.21 15.08 8.21
C GLU A 149 -8.15 15.48 6.74
N ASP A 150 -7.37 16.52 6.42
CA ASP A 150 -7.30 17.16 5.12
C ASP A 150 -6.07 16.76 4.29
N GLU A 151 -5.26 15.81 4.77
CA GLU A 151 -4.06 15.33 4.08
C GLU A 151 -4.38 14.38 2.91
N GLN A 152 -3.45 14.28 1.96
CA GLN A 152 -3.48 13.24 0.91
C GLN A 152 -2.77 11.97 1.41
N SER A 153 -3.34 11.34 2.45
CA SER A 153 -2.77 10.15 3.08
C SER A 153 -3.85 9.21 3.61
N GLY A 154 -3.46 7.98 3.97
CA GLY A 154 -4.37 6.99 4.58
C GLY A 154 -4.90 7.39 5.96
N ALA A 155 -4.31 8.39 6.61
CA ALA A 155 -4.73 8.92 7.90
C ALA A 155 -5.84 9.99 7.79
N SER A 156 -6.13 10.48 6.59
CA SER A 156 -7.11 11.52 6.34
C SER A 156 -8.56 11.01 6.36
N SER A 157 -9.51 11.94 6.46
CA SER A 157 -10.94 11.63 6.45
C SER A 157 -11.75 12.58 5.58
N LYS A 158 -11.60 13.91 5.75
CA LYS A 158 -12.39 14.93 5.06
C LYS A 158 -11.99 15.15 3.62
N ALA A 159 -10.69 15.00 3.31
CA ALA A 159 -10.21 15.12 1.95
C ALA A 159 -10.66 13.93 1.09
N LEU A 160 -10.98 14.19 -0.18
CA LEU A 160 -10.98 13.15 -1.19
C LEU A 160 -9.54 12.67 -1.33
N LEU A 161 -9.25 11.42 -0.96
CA LEU A 161 -7.95 10.82 -1.28
C LEU A 161 -7.92 10.59 -2.78
N SER A 162 -7.13 11.39 -3.47
CA SER A 162 -7.02 11.36 -4.93
C SER A 162 -6.62 9.99 -5.44
N PRO A 163 -7.18 9.51 -6.56
CA PRO A 163 -6.71 8.28 -7.18
C PRO A 163 -5.22 8.33 -7.46
N HIS A 164 -4.48 7.35 -6.97
CA HIS A 164 -3.03 7.27 -7.12
C HIS A 164 -2.56 5.82 -7.26
N THR A 165 -1.41 5.64 -7.89
CA THR A 165 -0.61 4.41 -7.82
C THR A 165 0.09 4.39 -6.47
N GLU A 166 -0.04 3.32 -5.69
CA GLU A 166 0.66 3.18 -4.41
C GLU A 166 2.17 3.30 -4.61
N ASP A 167 2.81 4.17 -3.81
CA ASP A 167 4.25 4.45 -3.85
C ASP A 167 4.76 4.82 -5.25
N ALA A 168 3.97 5.59 -6.02
CA ALA A 168 4.25 5.93 -7.42
C ALA A 168 5.65 6.54 -7.64
N PHE A 169 6.21 7.21 -6.63
CA PHE A 169 7.53 7.82 -6.68
C PHE A 169 8.68 6.80 -6.71
N HIS A 170 8.45 5.54 -6.30
CA HIS A 170 9.54 4.58 -6.06
C HIS A 170 9.60 3.49 -7.15
N PRO A 171 10.81 3.16 -7.68
CA PRO A 171 10.96 2.12 -8.70
C PRO A 171 10.59 0.71 -8.20
N GLN A 172 10.75 0.46 -6.89
CA GLN A 172 10.39 -0.83 -6.27
C GLN A 172 9.01 -0.82 -5.61
N ARG A 173 8.08 0.03 -6.07
CA ARG A 173 6.69 0.08 -5.63
C ARG A 173 5.99 -1.28 -5.75
N ALA A 174 4.88 -1.44 -5.05
CA ALA A 174 4.08 -2.66 -5.12
C ALA A 174 3.57 -2.95 -6.53
N ASN A 175 3.49 -4.23 -6.90
CA ASN A 175 2.73 -4.68 -8.06
C ASN A 175 1.27 -4.91 -7.68
N LEU A 176 1.03 -5.37 -6.44
CA LEU A 176 -0.28 -5.65 -5.91
C LEU A 176 -0.44 -4.99 -4.55
N LEU A 177 -1.56 -4.28 -4.36
CA LEU A 177 -1.98 -3.73 -3.09
C LEU A 177 -3.08 -4.60 -2.50
N MET A 178 -2.99 -4.94 -1.23
CA MET A 178 -4.04 -5.64 -0.49
C MET A 178 -4.55 -4.77 0.66
N LEU A 179 -5.85 -4.49 0.67
CA LEU A 179 -6.56 -3.80 1.75
C LEU A 179 -7.51 -4.78 2.42
N GLY A 180 -7.35 -5.02 3.73
CA GLY A 180 -8.25 -5.83 4.53
C GLY A 180 -9.14 -4.97 5.41
N CYS A 181 -10.45 -5.13 5.33
CA CYS A 181 -11.40 -4.36 6.12
C CYS A 181 -11.62 -4.99 7.49
N LEU A 182 -11.28 -4.26 8.54
CA LEU A 182 -11.59 -4.64 9.92
C LEU A 182 -12.91 -4.02 10.38
N ARG A 183 -13.11 -2.74 10.10
CA ARG A 183 -14.32 -1.99 10.47
C ARG A 183 -14.60 -0.93 9.41
N ASN A 184 -15.86 -0.79 9.00
CA ASN A 184 -16.32 0.23 8.06
C ASN A 184 -17.84 0.48 8.23
N PRO A 185 -18.29 1.06 9.36
CA PRO A 185 -19.71 1.15 9.68
C PRO A 185 -20.49 2.03 8.69
N ASP A 186 -19.83 3.04 8.14
CA ASP A 186 -20.46 3.98 7.19
C ASP A 186 -20.29 3.57 5.74
N LEU A 187 -19.80 2.35 5.49
CA LEU A 187 -19.54 1.84 4.14
C LEU A 187 -18.73 2.83 3.27
N VAL A 188 -17.74 3.48 3.89
CA VAL A 188 -16.86 4.42 3.20
C VAL A 188 -16.16 3.71 2.05
N GLY A 189 -16.37 4.21 0.82
CA GLY A 189 -15.88 3.55 -0.37
C GLY A 189 -14.40 3.77 -0.62
N THR A 190 -13.70 2.70 -0.98
CA THR A 190 -12.41 2.75 -1.66
C THR A 190 -12.68 2.85 -3.17
N THR A 191 -12.12 3.84 -3.83
CA THR A 191 -12.27 4.02 -5.28
C THR A 191 -11.16 3.30 -6.02
N VAL A 192 -11.47 2.73 -7.18
CA VAL A 192 -10.52 2.08 -8.08
C VAL A 192 -10.80 2.50 -9.51
N SER A 193 -9.75 2.83 -10.27
CA SER A 193 -9.84 3.18 -11.68
C SER A 193 -8.70 2.52 -12.44
N SER A 194 -9.02 1.79 -13.51
CA SER A 194 -8.03 1.06 -14.30
C SER A 194 -7.73 1.75 -15.62
N VAL A 195 -6.45 1.84 -15.95
CA VAL A 195 -5.98 2.32 -17.26
C VAL A 195 -6.44 1.43 -18.42
N ARG A 196 -6.81 0.18 -18.15
CA ARG A 196 -7.41 -0.75 -19.12
C ARG A 196 -8.76 -0.29 -19.68
N ARG A 197 -9.41 0.66 -18.99
CA ARG A 197 -10.74 1.18 -19.33
C ARG A 197 -10.73 2.60 -19.87
N VAL A 198 -9.57 3.28 -19.86
CA VAL A 198 -9.46 4.66 -20.36
C VAL A 198 -9.36 4.68 -21.88
N VAL A 199 -9.83 5.78 -22.46
CA VAL A 199 -9.75 6.03 -23.90
C VAL A 199 -8.88 7.27 -24.12
N LEU A 200 -7.72 7.08 -24.74
CA LEU A 200 -6.77 8.13 -25.05
C LEU A 200 -6.51 8.15 -26.56
N SER A 201 -6.30 9.33 -27.12
CA SER A 201 -5.86 9.50 -28.50
C SER A 201 -4.39 9.06 -28.66
N ALA A 202 -3.96 8.82 -29.89
CA ALA A 202 -2.56 8.49 -30.21
C ALA A 202 -1.58 9.57 -29.75
N ASP A 203 -1.96 10.85 -29.82
CA ASP A 203 -1.13 11.96 -29.38
C ASP A 203 -1.00 12.02 -27.85
N GLU A 204 -2.09 11.80 -27.12
CA GLU A 204 -2.07 11.71 -25.66
C GLU A 204 -1.22 10.51 -25.19
N HIS A 205 -1.38 9.35 -25.83
CA HIS A 205 -0.50 8.21 -25.57
C HIS A 205 0.97 8.57 -25.75
N ARG A 206 1.34 9.27 -26.84
CA ARG A 206 2.72 9.69 -27.10
C ARG A 206 3.24 10.64 -26.02
N LEU A 207 2.42 11.66 -25.65
CA LEU A 207 2.78 12.63 -24.63
C LEU A 207 2.97 11.98 -23.25
N LEU A 208 2.03 11.16 -22.81
CA LEU A 208 2.05 10.53 -21.49
C LEU A 208 3.12 9.41 -21.36
N ARG A 209 3.58 8.84 -22.48
CA ARG A 209 4.71 7.90 -22.53
C ARG A 209 6.08 8.58 -22.49
N THR A 210 6.13 9.88 -22.76
CA THR A 210 7.37 10.64 -22.68
C THR A 210 7.68 10.96 -21.22
N PRO A 211 8.89 10.62 -20.72
CA PRO A 211 9.29 11.03 -19.37
C PRO A 211 9.30 12.56 -19.27
N THR A 212 8.40 13.13 -18.48
CA THR A 212 8.19 14.59 -18.43
C THR A 212 8.39 15.15 -17.03
N LEU A 213 7.82 14.51 -16.01
CA LEU A 213 7.84 14.99 -14.63
C LEU A 213 8.23 13.88 -13.66
N PRO A 214 8.89 14.19 -12.54
CA PRO A 214 9.03 13.26 -11.43
C PRO A 214 7.70 13.13 -10.68
N ILE A 215 7.59 12.09 -9.84
CA ILE A 215 6.56 11.97 -8.81
C ILE A 215 7.25 12.05 -7.47
N LEU A 216 6.79 12.93 -6.58
CA LEU A 216 7.35 13.14 -5.25
C LEU A 216 6.78 12.13 -4.24
N PRO A 217 7.51 11.80 -3.16
CA PRO A 217 6.95 11.04 -2.04
C PRO A 217 5.84 11.83 -1.34
N ASP A 218 4.83 11.11 -0.84
CA ASP A 218 3.79 11.71 -0.02
C ASP A 218 4.27 12.05 1.41
N VAL A 219 3.44 12.79 2.14
CA VAL A 219 3.78 13.29 3.50
C VAL A 219 4.03 12.17 4.52
N SER A 220 3.57 10.94 4.28
CA SER A 220 3.75 9.81 5.20
C SER A 220 5.21 9.33 5.25
N TYR A 221 6.02 9.66 4.23
CA TYR A 221 7.45 9.38 4.18
C TYR A 221 8.32 10.43 4.88
N GLY A 222 7.70 11.45 5.47
CA GLY A 222 8.39 12.50 6.22
C GLY A 222 9.03 13.56 5.32
N THR A 223 10.01 14.30 5.88
CA THR A 223 10.75 15.37 5.19
C THR A 223 12.16 14.91 4.82
N GLY A 224 12.78 15.61 3.89
CA GLY A 224 14.18 15.35 3.48
C GLY A 224 14.34 14.75 2.10
N HIS A 225 13.22 14.40 1.45
CA HIS A 225 13.23 13.96 0.04
C HIS A 225 13.67 15.08 -0.92
N GLU A 226 13.57 16.35 -0.53
CA GLU A 226 14.05 17.52 -1.28
C GLU A 226 15.56 17.48 -1.55
N ARG A 227 16.31 16.67 -0.79
CA ARG A 227 17.75 16.45 -0.99
C ARG A 227 18.06 15.52 -2.16
N HIS A 228 17.05 14.85 -2.66
CA HIS A 228 17.15 13.90 -3.75
C HIS A 228 16.53 14.47 -5.01
N THR A 229 17.21 14.28 -6.12
CA THR A 229 16.66 14.53 -7.46
C THR A 229 16.16 13.20 -8.03
N ALA A 230 14.99 13.20 -8.64
CA ALA A 230 14.50 12.05 -9.38
C ALA A 230 14.42 12.38 -10.86
N PRO A 231 14.68 11.41 -11.74
CA PRO A 231 14.50 11.59 -13.17
C PRO A 231 12.99 11.80 -13.48
N PRO A 232 12.67 12.49 -14.60
CA PRO A 232 11.31 12.50 -15.10
C PRO A 232 10.87 11.08 -15.47
N LEU A 233 9.58 10.80 -15.25
CA LEU A 233 8.98 9.49 -15.44
C LEU A 233 7.89 9.56 -16.52
N PRO A 234 7.66 8.48 -17.29
CA PRO A 234 6.47 8.36 -18.10
C PRO A 234 5.27 8.07 -17.19
N THR A 235 4.12 8.65 -17.51
CA THR A 235 2.86 8.38 -16.79
C THR A 235 2.27 7.03 -17.18
N ILE A 236 2.36 6.66 -18.47
CA ILE A 236 1.87 5.38 -19.00
C ILE A 236 2.93 4.71 -19.89
N TRP A 237 2.86 3.40 -20.02
CA TRP A 237 3.65 2.64 -21.00
C TRP A 237 3.00 1.28 -21.27
N SER A 238 3.39 0.63 -22.38
CA SER A 238 2.97 -0.74 -22.66
C SER A 238 3.99 -1.72 -22.12
N GLU A 239 3.52 -2.75 -21.47
CA GLU A 239 4.34 -3.83 -20.90
C GLU A 239 3.66 -5.18 -21.11
N THR A 240 4.40 -6.26 -20.98
CA THR A 240 3.82 -7.59 -20.94
C THR A 240 3.64 -8.00 -19.49
N LEU A 241 2.38 -8.08 -19.04
CA LEU A 241 1.99 -8.57 -17.73
C LEU A 241 1.39 -9.95 -17.88
N ASP A 242 1.91 -10.92 -17.12
CA ASP A 242 1.37 -12.30 -17.10
C ASP A 242 1.21 -12.92 -18.53
N GLY A 243 2.14 -12.58 -19.44
CA GLY A 243 2.14 -13.06 -20.83
C GLY A 243 1.25 -12.28 -21.80
N THR A 244 0.56 -11.24 -21.34
CA THR A 244 -0.33 -10.39 -22.15
C THR A 244 0.20 -8.96 -22.22
N ALA A 245 0.19 -8.37 -23.43
CA ALA A 245 0.52 -6.95 -23.59
C ALA A 245 -0.55 -6.10 -22.91
N ASP A 246 -0.15 -5.26 -21.98
CA ASP A 246 -1.05 -4.40 -21.21
C ASP A 246 -0.54 -2.95 -21.16
N LEU A 247 -1.45 -2.01 -20.91
CA LEU A 247 -1.11 -0.63 -20.62
C LEU A 247 -0.97 -0.48 -19.10
N THR A 248 0.18 0.01 -18.68
CA THR A 248 0.49 0.25 -17.26
C THR A 248 0.60 1.73 -16.97
N LEU A 249 0.48 2.14 -15.70
CA LEU A 249 0.61 3.54 -15.32
C LEU A 249 1.37 3.72 -14.00
N ARG A 250 1.99 4.91 -13.88
CA ARG A 250 2.47 5.52 -12.63
C ARG A 250 1.82 6.90 -12.54
N TYR A 251 0.92 7.06 -11.59
CA TYR A 251 0.07 8.23 -11.55
C TYR A 251 -0.18 8.65 -10.10
N ASP A 252 0.14 9.90 -9.81
CA ASP A 252 -0.19 10.56 -8.55
C ASP A 252 -0.33 12.06 -8.79
N PRO A 253 -1.55 12.58 -8.99
CA PRO A 253 -1.75 13.98 -9.32
C PRO A 253 -1.48 14.92 -8.15
N ALA A 254 -1.50 14.42 -6.90
CA ALA A 254 -1.23 15.24 -5.72
C ALA A 254 0.27 15.51 -5.55
N TYR A 255 1.12 14.62 -6.07
CA TYR A 255 2.57 14.67 -5.89
C TYR A 255 3.35 14.77 -7.21
N THR A 256 2.66 15.05 -8.32
CA THR A 256 3.28 15.38 -9.62
C THR A 256 3.28 16.89 -9.81
N PRO A 257 4.44 17.55 -10.02
CA PRO A 257 4.55 19.01 -10.17
C PRO A 257 4.08 19.45 -11.58
N LEU A 258 2.78 19.35 -11.84
CA LEU A 258 2.18 19.59 -13.18
C LEU A 258 2.42 20.98 -13.73
N ASP A 259 2.62 22.00 -12.88
CA ASP A 259 2.89 23.36 -13.31
C ASP A 259 4.23 23.49 -14.06
N ASP A 260 5.16 22.57 -13.85
CA ASP A 260 6.46 22.54 -14.53
C ASP A 260 6.37 21.97 -15.95
N ALA A 261 5.23 21.39 -16.34
CA ALA A 261 5.05 20.81 -17.66
C ALA A 261 4.51 21.79 -18.70
N GLY A 262 4.78 21.51 -19.96
CA GLY A 262 4.18 22.22 -21.10
C GLY A 262 2.66 22.02 -21.17
N PRO A 263 1.95 22.96 -21.86
CA PRO A 263 0.48 22.94 -21.90
C PRO A 263 -0.10 21.68 -22.55
N GLU A 264 0.56 21.11 -23.54
CA GLU A 264 0.11 19.88 -24.21
C GLU A 264 0.15 18.66 -23.28
N PHE A 265 1.22 18.51 -22.50
CA PHE A 265 1.32 17.44 -21.51
C PHE A 265 0.25 17.62 -20.42
N ARG A 266 0.08 18.84 -19.90
CA ARG A 266 -0.97 19.14 -18.91
C ARG A 266 -2.37 18.81 -19.41
N ALA A 267 -2.66 19.11 -20.67
CA ALA A 267 -3.94 18.77 -21.29
C ALA A 267 -4.15 17.25 -21.39
N ALA A 268 -3.12 16.51 -21.83
CA ALA A 268 -3.17 15.04 -21.90
C ALA A 268 -3.31 14.40 -20.50
N TYR A 269 -2.59 14.93 -19.51
CA TYR A 269 -2.70 14.46 -18.12
C TYR A 269 -4.08 14.74 -17.52
N ALA A 270 -4.64 15.93 -17.78
CA ALA A 270 -6.00 16.29 -17.35
C ALA A 270 -7.07 15.41 -18.01
N HIS A 271 -6.89 15.04 -19.28
CA HIS A 271 -7.80 14.10 -19.95
C HIS A 271 -7.67 12.69 -19.36
N LEU A 272 -6.46 12.20 -19.10
CA LEU A 272 -6.26 10.93 -18.38
C LEU A 272 -6.95 10.95 -17.01
N THR A 273 -6.85 12.06 -16.26
CA THR A 273 -7.54 12.24 -14.98
C THR A 273 -9.06 12.11 -15.16
N ALA A 274 -9.64 12.81 -16.13
CA ALA A 274 -11.08 12.74 -16.40
C ALA A 274 -11.53 11.33 -16.82
N GLU A 275 -10.72 10.64 -17.61
CA GLU A 275 -10.98 9.27 -18.02
C GLU A 275 -10.91 8.28 -16.82
N LEU A 276 -9.90 8.41 -15.94
CA LEU A 276 -9.82 7.63 -14.71
C LEU A 276 -11.03 7.90 -13.79
N GLU A 277 -11.50 9.14 -13.71
CA GLU A 277 -12.73 9.47 -12.98
C GLU A 277 -13.97 8.86 -13.64
N ARG A 278 -14.05 8.87 -14.97
CA ARG A 278 -15.17 8.28 -15.73
C ARG A 278 -15.30 6.78 -15.51
N VAL A 279 -14.19 6.04 -15.43
CA VAL A 279 -14.18 4.58 -15.26
C VAL A 279 -14.09 4.15 -13.80
N CYS A 280 -14.15 5.09 -12.87
CA CYS A 280 -14.03 4.84 -11.43
C CYS A 280 -15.16 3.93 -10.93
N VAL A 281 -14.79 2.91 -10.21
CA VAL A 281 -15.70 2.06 -9.44
C VAL A 281 -15.43 2.25 -7.94
N THR A 282 -16.45 2.06 -7.11
CA THR A 282 -16.34 2.24 -5.66
C THR A 282 -16.61 0.91 -4.96
N ALA A 283 -15.64 0.47 -4.16
CA ALA A 283 -15.73 -0.71 -3.30
C ALA A 283 -15.98 -0.28 -1.85
N ALA A 284 -17.20 -0.44 -1.37
CA ALA A 284 -17.51 -0.33 0.06
C ALA A 284 -17.28 -1.69 0.71
N LEU A 285 -16.11 -1.87 1.34
CA LEU A 285 -15.73 -3.14 1.95
C LEU A 285 -16.48 -3.35 3.26
N HIS A 286 -16.95 -4.59 3.47
CA HIS A 286 -17.46 -5.06 4.75
C HIS A 286 -16.36 -5.67 5.61
N PRO A 287 -16.52 -5.74 6.95
CA PRO A 287 -15.59 -6.46 7.82
C PRO A 287 -15.34 -7.89 7.32
N GLY A 288 -14.06 -8.28 7.23
CA GLY A 288 -13.65 -9.59 6.69
C GLY A 288 -13.53 -9.64 5.17
N GLU A 289 -13.80 -8.55 4.44
CA GLU A 289 -13.48 -8.47 3.01
C GLU A 289 -12.08 -7.90 2.77
N LEU A 290 -11.44 -8.41 1.72
CA LEU A 290 -10.15 -7.94 1.22
C LEU A 290 -10.35 -7.33 -0.17
N LEU A 291 -9.71 -6.22 -0.47
CA LEU A 291 -9.59 -5.66 -1.81
C LEU A 291 -8.16 -5.86 -2.30
N LEU A 292 -8.00 -6.57 -3.40
CA LEU A 292 -6.76 -6.66 -4.15
C LEU A 292 -6.81 -5.67 -5.30
N VAL A 293 -5.77 -4.85 -5.46
CA VAL A 293 -5.65 -3.88 -6.55
C VAL A 293 -4.36 -4.16 -7.30
N ASP A 294 -4.45 -4.39 -8.60
CA ASP A 294 -3.29 -4.48 -9.49
C ASP A 294 -2.71 -3.07 -9.69
N ASN A 295 -1.69 -2.75 -8.92
CA ASN A 295 -1.10 -1.42 -8.81
C ASN A 295 -0.30 -1.02 -10.06
N ASP A 296 -0.06 -1.95 -10.98
CA ASP A 296 0.58 -1.64 -12.27
C ASP A 296 -0.42 -1.08 -13.29
N VAL A 297 -1.73 -1.40 -13.13
CA VAL A 297 -2.78 -1.02 -14.10
C VAL A 297 -3.93 -0.21 -13.50
N ALA A 298 -4.01 -0.11 -12.17
CA ALA A 298 -5.10 0.58 -11.50
C ALA A 298 -4.58 1.55 -10.44
N VAL A 299 -5.27 2.67 -10.33
CA VAL A 299 -5.12 3.62 -9.23
C VAL A 299 -6.25 3.41 -8.22
N HIS A 300 -5.99 3.73 -6.97
CA HIS A 300 -6.98 3.67 -5.92
C HIS A 300 -7.04 4.98 -5.13
N GLY A 301 -8.15 5.19 -4.46
CA GLY A 301 -8.39 6.35 -3.61
C GLY A 301 -9.49 6.08 -2.60
N ARG A 302 -10.07 7.13 -2.02
CA ARG A 302 -11.13 6.99 -1.02
C ARG A 302 -12.06 8.19 -1.07
N VAL A 303 -13.37 7.94 -0.98
CA VAL A 303 -14.34 9.02 -0.83
C VAL A 303 -14.19 9.72 0.55
N PRO A 304 -14.48 11.03 0.65
CA PRO A 304 -14.49 11.72 1.93
C PRO A 304 -15.50 11.10 2.91
N PHE A 305 -15.18 11.18 4.20
CA PHE A 305 -16.10 10.80 5.27
C PHE A 305 -15.83 11.65 6.52
N THR A 306 -16.71 11.55 7.50
CA THR A 306 -16.56 12.22 8.80
C THR A 306 -16.08 11.21 9.83
N ALA A 307 -14.88 11.40 10.36
CA ALA A 307 -14.37 10.61 11.48
C ALA A 307 -15.03 11.05 12.79
N ARG A 308 -15.28 10.09 13.70
CA ARG A 308 -15.91 10.30 15.01
C ARG A 308 -14.90 10.33 16.14
N TYR A 309 -13.80 9.59 15.97
CA TYR A 309 -12.76 9.40 16.99
C TYR A 309 -13.29 8.83 18.33
N ASP A 310 -14.34 8.01 18.25
CA ASP A 310 -15.01 7.39 19.38
C ASP A 310 -14.73 5.88 19.51
N GLY A 311 -13.80 5.37 18.72
CA GLY A 311 -13.44 3.96 18.66
C GLY A 311 -14.26 3.13 17.67
N THR A 312 -15.19 3.74 16.93
CA THR A 312 -16.04 3.06 15.94
C THR A 312 -15.64 3.36 14.49
N ASP A 313 -14.62 4.19 14.29
CA ASP A 313 -14.20 4.63 12.97
C ASP A 313 -13.71 3.50 12.05
N ARG A 314 -13.73 3.80 10.76
CA ARG A 314 -13.20 2.93 9.71
C ARG A 314 -11.76 2.52 10.02
N TRP A 315 -11.50 1.21 9.92
CA TRP A 315 -10.17 0.65 10.14
C TRP A 315 -9.86 -0.43 9.09
N LEU A 316 -8.87 -0.17 8.27
CA LEU A 316 -8.34 -1.15 7.32
C LEU A 316 -6.90 -1.49 7.66
N LYS A 317 -6.44 -2.63 7.15
CA LYS A 317 -5.03 -3.00 7.08
C LYS A 317 -4.57 -3.01 5.64
N ARG A 318 -3.34 -2.57 5.37
CA ARG A 318 -2.73 -2.54 4.05
C ARG A 318 -1.46 -3.36 4.02
N VAL A 319 -1.26 -4.12 2.95
CA VAL A 319 -0.01 -4.82 2.64
C VAL A 319 0.40 -4.54 1.21
N ASN A 320 1.64 -4.12 1.03
CA ASN A 320 2.28 -3.97 -0.26
C ASN A 320 2.90 -5.31 -0.67
N ILE A 321 2.68 -5.75 -1.91
CA ILE A 321 3.10 -7.07 -2.39
C ILE A 321 3.85 -6.91 -3.71
N ARG A 322 5.03 -7.51 -3.83
CA ARG A 322 5.74 -7.67 -5.10
C ARG A 322 5.41 -9.01 -5.71
N LEU A 323 5.28 -9.02 -7.03
CA LEU A 323 5.14 -10.22 -7.83
C LEU A 323 6.50 -10.48 -8.51
N PRO A 324 7.25 -11.51 -8.11
CA PRO A 324 8.62 -11.75 -8.60
C PRO A 324 8.70 -11.95 -10.11
N GLU A 325 7.63 -12.43 -10.73
CA GLU A 325 7.48 -12.62 -12.16
C GLU A 325 7.31 -11.31 -12.95
N ARG A 326 6.84 -10.24 -12.27
CA ARG A 326 6.66 -8.91 -12.88
C ARG A 326 7.89 -8.04 -12.63
N ARG A 327 8.84 -8.06 -13.57
CA ARG A 327 10.06 -7.27 -13.48
C ARG A 327 9.76 -5.81 -13.77
N ARG A 328 10.44 -4.92 -13.05
CA ARG A 328 10.43 -3.49 -13.38
C ARG A 328 11.22 -3.23 -14.66
N ARG A 329 10.86 -2.15 -15.38
CA ARG A 329 11.55 -1.75 -16.61
C ARG A 329 13.02 -1.45 -16.31
N ALA A 330 13.89 -1.75 -17.27
CA ALA A 330 15.32 -1.44 -17.14
C ALA A 330 15.59 0.06 -16.90
N ALA A 331 14.75 0.95 -17.45
CA ALA A 331 14.84 2.39 -17.25
C ALA A 331 14.57 2.83 -15.79
N GLU A 332 13.93 1.99 -14.97
CA GLU A 332 13.68 2.27 -13.56
C GLU A 332 14.87 1.87 -12.65
N ALA A 333 15.88 1.18 -13.18
CA ALA A 333 17.01 0.68 -12.40
C ALA A 333 17.87 1.81 -11.79
N ASP A 334 17.94 2.95 -12.45
CA ASP A 334 18.75 4.10 -12.03
C ASP A 334 17.97 5.08 -11.10
N GLU A 335 16.71 4.80 -10.81
CA GLU A 335 15.91 5.62 -9.92
C GLU A 335 16.29 5.37 -8.46
N ASN A 336 16.54 6.42 -7.70
CA ASN A 336 16.97 6.33 -6.30
C ASN A 336 15.81 6.23 -5.28
N GLY A 337 14.54 6.34 -5.74
CA GLY A 337 13.37 6.29 -4.87
C GLY A 337 13.39 7.31 -3.73
N TYR A 338 14.03 8.46 -3.93
CA TYR A 338 14.22 9.51 -2.91
C TYR A 338 14.89 9.00 -1.62
N GLY A 339 15.72 7.96 -1.73
CA GLY A 339 16.44 7.38 -0.60
C GLY A 339 15.57 6.54 0.34
N GLN A 340 14.31 6.29 -0.02
CA GLN A 340 13.44 5.42 0.78
C GLN A 340 13.92 3.97 0.71
N ARG A 341 13.99 3.32 1.88
CA ARG A 341 14.49 1.95 2.01
C ARG A 341 13.34 0.97 2.19
N ILE A 342 13.46 -0.13 1.45
CA ILE A 342 12.50 -1.23 1.52
C ILE A 342 12.81 -2.17 2.69
N VAL A 343 11.78 -2.68 3.34
CA VAL A 343 11.82 -3.77 4.32
C VAL A 343 11.21 -5.00 3.65
N ALA A 344 12.04 -5.90 3.13
CA ALA A 344 11.61 -7.03 2.30
C ALA A 344 12.16 -8.36 2.84
N PRO A 345 11.63 -8.88 3.98
CA PRO A 345 12.16 -10.08 4.62
C PRO A 345 11.92 -11.38 3.84
N PHE A 346 11.03 -11.33 2.83
CA PHE A 346 10.66 -12.48 1.99
C PHE A 346 11.38 -12.50 0.63
N ALA A 347 12.16 -11.47 0.30
CA ALA A 347 12.92 -11.46 -0.95
C ALA A 347 13.96 -12.57 -0.96
N GLY A 348 13.91 -13.43 -1.97
CA GLY A 348 14.68 -14.67 -2.04
C GLY A 348 16.18 -14.50 -1.83
N GLY A 349 16.71 -15.11 -0.80
CA GLY A 349 18.09 -15.53 -0.65
C GLY A 349 19.18 -14.50 -0.38
N ALA A 350 18.91 -13.21 -0.29
CA ALA A 350 19.88 -12.22 0.17
C ALA A 350 19.90 -12.19 1.70
N ARG A 351 20.90 -12.79 2.31
CA ARG A 351 21.13 -12.75 3.77
C ARG A 351 21.24 -11.29 4.24
N PRO A 352 20.47 -10.86 5.28
CA PRO A 352 20.62 -9.54 5.88
C PRO A 352 21.87 -9.40 6.76
N ALA A 353 22.99 -10.08 6.45
CA ALA A 353 24.10 -10.23 7.40
C ALA A 353 25.24 -9.20 7.23
N GLU A 354 25.28 -8.37 6.20
CA GLU A 354 26.41 -7.46 5.99
C GLU A 354 26.12 -5.96 6.16
N SER A 355 24.86 -5.51 6.10
CA SER A 355 24.55 -4.08 6.30
C SER A 355 24.41 -3.67 7.78
N ALA A 356 24.16 -4.63 8.69
CA ALA A 356 24.00 -4.32 10.12
C ALA A 356 25.34 -4.10 10.86
N ARG A 357 26.49 -4.43 10.24
CA ARG A 357 27.80 -4.22 10.87
C ARG A 357 28.46 -2.88 10.52
N ALA A 358 28.05 -2.23 9.46
CA ALA A 358 28.60 -0.93 9.08
C ALA A 358 28.03 0.23 9.93
N ASP A 359 26.78 0.13 10.36
CA ASP A 359 26.14 1.21 11.14
C ASP A 359 26.40 1.12 12.66
N ALA A 360 26.89 -0.02 13.18
CA ALA A 360 27.23 -0.17 14.59
C ALA A 360 28.58 0.49 14.97
N VAL A 361 29.41 0.86 13.98
CA VAL A 361 30.71 1.48 14.22
C VAL A 361 30.65 3.02 14.14
N ALA A 362 29.59 3.57 13.51
CA ALA A 362 29.41 5.01 13.39
C ALA A 362 28.64 5.67 14.55
N GLY A 363 28.07 4.87 15.48
CA GLY A 363 27.28 5.36 16.61
C GLY A 363 28.03 5.52 17.95
N ALA A 364 29.32 5.21 18.01
CA ALA A 364 30.10 5.22 19.26
C ALA A 364 31.10 6.35 19.39
N GLY A 365 30.75 7.55 19.02
CA GLY A 365 31.69 8.65 19.04
C GLY A 365 31.08 10.03 19.24
N TRP A 366 30.21 10.21 20.24
CA TRP A 366 29.86 11.55 20.76
C TRP A 366 29.36 11.40 22.19
N ASP A 367 30.28 11.23 23.12
CA ASP A 367 30.10 11.65 24.51
C ASP A 367 31.46 11.74 25.20
N ARG A 368 32.03 12.95 25.22
CA ARG A 368 32.99 13.41 26.27
C ARG A 368 33.25 14.89 26.15
N ASP A 369 33.05 15.49 27.32
CA ASP A 369 33.60 16.74 27.81
C ASP A 369 32.97 18.04 27.36
N ASP A 370 32.10 18.56 28.21
CA ASP A 370 32.33 19.92 28.75
C ASP A 370 31.70 20.04 30.15
N ARG A 371 32.53 19.78 31.18
CA ARG A 371 32.36 20.33 32.52
C ARG A 371 33.46 21.36 32.71
N GLY A 372 33.14 22.60 32.48
CA GLY A 372 33.96 23.77 32.73
C GLY A 372 33.20 24.83 33.52
N SER A 373 33.27 24.68 34.82
CA SER A 373 33.36 25.68 35.89
C SER A 373 32.93 27.12 35.58
N VAL A 374 31.88 27.53 36.28
CA VAL A 374 31.58 28.92 36.65
C VAL A 374 32.48 29.33 37.81
N GLU A 375 33.25 30.39 37.68
CA GLU A 375 33.63 31.26 38.77
C GLU A 375 33.88 32.72 38.28
N HIS A 376 33.11 33.61 38.86
CA HIS A 376 33.33 34.96 39.28
C HIS A 376 34.07 35.99 38.40
N SER A 377 33.37 36.99 37.93
CA SER A 377 33.46 38.37 38.43
C SER A 377 32.33 39.20 37.81
#